data_19d5515493ac3498173ae283fd2d337b
#
_entry.id   19d5515493ac3498173ae283fd2d337b
#
_cell.length_a   1.000
_cell.length_b   1.000
_cell.length_c   1.000
_cell.angle_alpha   90.00
_cell.angle_beta   90.00
_cell.angle_gamma   90.00
#
_symmetry.space_group_name_H-M   'P 1'
#
loop_
_entity.id
_entity.type
_entity.pdbx_description
1 polymer ?
#
loop_
_entity_poly.entity_id
_entity_poly.type
_entity_poly.pdbx_seq_one_letter_code
_entity_poly.pdbx_strand_id
1 'polypeptide(L)'
;TTEYKSVLNSYAVKKYGQGYIWKDVIAGYINDLAEYVHNRGFTPRIWNDGVYYGENSYEGAQKIKMHDYIGIDFWSQMSWNSSIANLQTFINKGHDTIYNINASFFYYVLRNSKPTDGREQHSFDNLNADRKIYNEWSPGKFQGNPAVNDGSDFIKGASLAIWCDNPNLCSEDVITEDIADELRALASKSWNTSSNSITDFDS
;
A
#
# COMPACT_ATOMS: atom_id res chain seq x y z
N THR A 1 -10.16 10.86 -19.56
CA THR A 1 -10.11 9.53 -18.94
C THR A 1 -11.06 8.53 -19.60
N THR A 2 -12.26 8.90 -20.01
CA THR A 2 -13.23 8.01 -20.71
C THR A 2 -12.71 7.58 -22.08
N GLU A 3 -12.03 8.47 -22.80
CA GLU A 3 -11.44 8.23 -24.10
C GLU A 3 -10.37 7.12 -24.07
N TYR A 4 -9.45 7.16 -23.10
CA TYR A 4 -8.44 6.13 -22.94
C TYR A 4 -9.04 4.76 -22.63
N LYS A 5 -10.09 4.70 -21.80
CA LYS A 5 -10.79 3.44 -21.51
C LYS A 5 -11.37 2.81 -22.77
N SER A 6 -11.97 3.61 -23.67
CA SER A 6 -12.53 3.12 -24.94
C SER A 6 -11.44 2.50 -25.83
N VAL A 7 -10.32 3.17 -25.97
CA VAL A 7 -9.17 2.65 -26.75
C VAL A 7 -8.64 1.35 -26.14
N LEU A 8 -8.44 1.33 -24.82
CA LEU A 8 -7.95 0.15 -24.12
C LEU A 8 -8.93 -1.02 -24.17
N ASN A 9 -10.25 -0.78 -24.09
CA ASN A 9 -11.25 -1.82 -24.26
C ASN A 9 -11.21 -2.45 -25.65
N SER A 10 -11.06 -1.63 -26.69
CA SER A 10 -10.91 -2.12 -28.08
C SER A 10 -9.64 -2.96 -28.22
N TYR A 11 -8.55 -2.52 -27.61
CA TYR A 11 -7.30 -3.29 -27.58
C TYR A 11 -7.43 -4.61 -26.78
N ALA A 12 -8.13 -4.58 -25.61
CA ALA A 12 -8.37 -5.78 -24.81
C ALA A 12 -9.09 -6.86 -25.61
N VAL A 13 -10.18 -6.48 -26.31
CA VAL A 13 -10.93 -7.40 -27.17
C VAL A 13 -10.05 -7.98 -28.28
N LYS A 14 -9.22 -7.14 -28.91
CA LYS A 14 -8.30 -7.59 -29.98
C LYS A 14 -7.22 -8.53 -29.46
N LYS A 15 -6.63 -8.26 -28.28
CA LYS A 15 -5.49 -9.01 -27.71
C LYS A 15 -5.94 -10.29 -27.00
N TYR A 16 -7.03 -10.20 -26.22
CA TYR A 16 -7.45 -11.26 -25.29
C TYR A 16 -8.79 -11.91 -25.65
N GLY A 17 -9.60 -11.27 -26.49
CA GLY A 17 -10.92 -11.76 -26.90
C GLY A 17 -12.10 -11.01 -26.28
N GLN A 18 -13.30 -11.45 -26.64
CA GLN A 18 -14.54 -10.83 -26.17
C GLN A 18 -14.70 -10.91 -24.65
N GLY A 19 -15.16 -9.80 -24.07
CA GLY A 19 -15.43 -9.67 -22.62
C GLY A 19 -14.20 -9.32 -21.78
N TYR A 20 -13.02 -9.13 -22.38
CA TYR A 20 -11.88 -8.49 -21.73
C TYR A 20 -12.01 -6.97 -21.81
N ILE A 21 -11.51 -6.27 -20.80
CA ILE A 21 -11.67 -4.82 -20.62
C ILE A 21 -10.33 -4.13 -20.40
N TRP A 22 -10.34 -2.82 -20.30
CA TRP A 22 -9.14 -1.99 -20.08
C TRP A 22 -8.33 -2.43 -18.85
N LYS A 23 -8.97 -2.93 -17.79
CA LYS A 23 -8.29 -3.47 -16.59
C LYS A 23 -7.41 -4.65 -16.92
N ASP A 24 -7.85 -5.50 -17.84
CA ASP A 24 -7.07 -6.65 -18.29
C ASP A 24 -5.83 -6.23 -19.09
N VAL A 25 -5.91 -5.13 -19.84
CA VAL A 25 -4.75 -4.59 -20.55
C VAL A 25 -3.68 -4.14 -19.56
N ILE A 26 -4.09 -3.43 -18.52
CA ILE A 26 -3.18 -2.98 -17.46
C ILE A 26 -2.58 -4.19 -16.73
N ALA A 27 -3.41 -5.15 -16.34
CA ALA A 27 -2.96 -6.35 -15.66
C ALA A 27 -1.96 -7.17 -16.50
N GLY A 28 -2.25 -7.33 -17.78
CA GLY A 28 -1.33 -8.01 -18.71
C GLY A 28 0.00 -7.27 -18.87
N TYR A 29 -0.03 -5.94 -18.98
CA TYR A 29 1.18 -5.14 -19.04
C TYR A 29 2.02 -5.23 -17.76
N ILE A 30 1.37 -5.19 -16.59
CA ILE A 30 2.07 -5.35 -15.31
C ILE A 30 2.69 -6.76 -15.21
N ASN A 31 1.99 -7.80 -15.65
CA ASN A 31 2.53 -9.16 -15.68
C ASN A 31 3.77 -9.25 -16.58
N ASP A 32 3.72 -8.72 -17.80
CA ASP A 32 4.84 -8.71 -18.73
C ASP A 32 6.07 -8.00 -18.10
N LEU A 33 5.84 -6.87 -17.41
CA LEU A 33 6.91 -6.13 -16.74
C LEU A 33 7.43 -6.88 -15.50
N ALA A 34 6.53 -7.47 -14.72
CA ALA A 34 6.89 -8.27 -13.55
C ALA A 34 7.72 -9.51 -13.93
N GLU A 35 7.36 -10.18 -15.02
CA GLU A 35 8.15 -11.30 -15.56
C GLU A 35 9.55 -10.86 -15.96
N TYR A 36 9.67 -9.71 -16.62
CA TYR A 36 10.98 -9.14 -16.97
C TYR A 36 11.86 -8.88 -15.75
N VAL A 37 11.29 -8.32 -14.69
CA VAL A 37 11.98 -8.02 -13.41
C VAL A 37 12.33 -9.32 -12.68
N HIS A 38 11.38 -10.24 -12.58
CA HIS A 38 11.54 -11.52 -11.89
C HIS A 38 12.65 -12.38 -12.52
N ASN A 39 12.68 -12.47 -13.85
CA ASN A 39 13.70 -13.22 -14.60
C ASN A 39 15.12 -12.66 -14.43
N ARG A 40 15.27 -11.47 -13.81
CA ARG A 40 16.55 -10.86 -13.43
C ARG A 40 16.89 -11.03 -11.96
N GLY A 41 16.13 -11.86 -11.23
CA GLY A 41 16.37 -12.18 -9.84
C GLY A 41 15.84 -11.15 -8.84
N PHE A 42 14.94 -10.25 -9.28
CA PHE A 42 14.29 -9.27 -8.39
C PHE A 42 12.84 -9.67 -8.10
N THR A 43 12.33 -9.27 -6.94
CA THR A 43 10.92 -9.39 -6.62
C THR A 43 10.18 -8.13 -7.08
N PRO A 44 9.32 -8.21 -8.11
CA PRO A 44 8.50 -7.08 -8.50
C PRO A 44 7.48 -6.77 -7.40
N ARG A 45 7.23 -5.47 -7.14
CA ARG A 45 6.24 -5.02 -6.16
C ARG A 45 5.33 -3.98 -6.79
N ILE A 46 4.07 -3.97 -6.39
CA ILE A 46 3.06 -3.01 -6.85
C ILE A 46 2.18 -2.54 -5.70
N TRP A 47 1.64 -1.34 -5.81
CA TRP A 47 0.61 -0.81 -4.91
C TRP A 47 -0.72 -1.54 -5.11
N ASN A 48 -1.46 -1.76 -4.01
CA ASN A 48 -2.72 -2.52 -4.05
C ASN A 48 -3.86 -1.82 -4.79
N ASP A 49 -3.86 -0.50 -4.87
CA ASP A 49 -4.97 0.29 -5.42
C ASP A 49 -5.07 0.28 -6.94
N GLY A 50 -4.03 -0.17 -7.63
CA GLY A 50 -3.98 -0.25 -9.10
C GLY A 50 -4.42 -1.59 -9.70
N VAL A 51 -4.61 -2.64 -8.88
CA VAL A 51 -4.92 -4.00 -9.35
C VAL A 51 -6.15 -4.57 -8.66
N TYR A 52 -6.87 -5.42 -9.37
CA TYR A 52 -8.20 -5.92 -8.98
C TYR A 52 -9.19 -4.79 -8.66
N TYR A 53 -8.88 -3.58 -9.14
CA TYR A 53 -9.64 -2.37 -8.92
C TYR A 53 -11.04 -2.48 -9.49
N GLY A 54 -12.03 -2.11 -8.68
CA GLY A 54 -13.43 -2.13 -9.10
C GLY A 54 -13.97 -3.55 -9.33
N GLU A 55 -13.48 -4.56 -8.62
CA GLU A 55 -13.98 -5.95 -8.74
C GLU A 55 -15.50 -6.02 -8.57
N ASN A 56 -16.05 -5.16 -7.74
CA ASN A 56 -17.50 -5.02 -7.52
C ASN A 56 -18.14 -3.88 -8.31
N SER A 57 -17.45 -3.27 -9.27
CA SER A 57 -17.98 -2.16 -10.06
C SER A 57 -18.83 -2.64 -11.25
N TYR A 58 -19.68 -1.75 -11.76
CA TYR A 58 -20.47 -2.00 -12.97
C TYR A 58 -19.60 -2.25 -14.23
N GLU A 59 -18.35 -1.83 -14.23
CA GLU A 59 -17.42 -2.07 -15.34
C GLU A 59 -16.93 -3.52 -15.39
N GLY A 60 -17.26 -4.31 -14.37
CA GLY A 60 -16.81 -5.68 -14.25
C GLY A 60 -15.41 -5.84 -13.65
N ALA A 61 -15.10 -7.08 -13.29
CA ALA A 61 -13.82 -7.46 -12.70
C ALA A 61 -12.76 -7.69 -13.77
N GLN A 62 -11.52 -7.45 -13.39
CA GLN A 62 -10.33 -7.91 -14.11
C GLN A 62 -10.34 -9.44 -14.21
N LYS A 63 -10.16 -10.00 -15.41
CA LYS A 63 -10.10 -11.45 -15.66
C LYS A 63 -8.67 -12.00 -15.65
N ILE A 64 -7.71 -11.21 -16.13
CA ILE A 64 -6.30 -11.60 -16.10
C ILE A 64 -5.83 -11.58 -14.66
N LYS A 65 -5.41 -12.76 -14.17
CA LYS A 65 -4.78 -12.88 -12.85
C LYS A 65 -3.37 -12.29 -12.91
N MET A 66 -3.00 -11.54 -11.88
CA MET A 66 -1.62 -11.11 -11.68
C MET A 66 -0.77 -12.33 -11.29
N HIS A 67 0.52 -12.31 -11.66
CA HIS A 67 1.44 -13.33 -11.17
C HIS A 67 1.52 -13.31 -9.65
N ASP A 68 1.46 -14.49 -9.02
CA ASP A 68 1.44 -14.64 -7.57
C ASP A 68 2.74 -14.22 -6.88
N TYR A 69 3.86 -14.29 -7.59
CA TYR A 69 5.17 -13.79 -7.11
C TYR A 69 5.29 -12.26 -7.08
N ILE A 70 4.28 -11.51 -7.55
CA ILE A 70 4.27 -10.05 -7.42
C ILE A 70 3.93 -9.70 -5.97
N GLY A 71 4.85 -9.03 -5.29
CA GLY A 71 4.63 -8.50 -3.96
C GLY A 71 3.65 -7.32 -3.98
N ILE A 72 2.79 -7.26 -2.98
CA ILE A 72 1.76 -6.23 -2.85
C ILE A 72 2.13 -5.25 -1.75
N ASP A 73 2.28 -4.00 -2.10
CA ASP A 73 2.39 -2.89 -1.16
C ASP A 73 0.98 -2.43 -0.79
N PHE A 74 0.46 -2.96 0.32
CA PHE A 74 -0.90 -2.69 0.75
C PHE A 74 -0.93 -1.44 1.63
N TRP A 75 -1.34 -0.31 1.03
CA TRP A 75 -1.38 0.96 1.72
C TRP A 75 -2.76 1.33 2.25
N SER A 76 -3.81 1.01 1.53
CA SER A 76 -5.14 1.37 1.98
C SER A 76 -6.27 0.57 1.34
N GLN A 77 -7.37 0.50 2.09
CA GLN A 77 -8.72 0.34 1.56
C GLN A 77 -9.57 1.44 2.19
N MET A 78 -9.56 2.62 1.56
CA MET A 78 -10.26 3.78 2.08
C MET A 78 -11.77 3.66 1.90
N SER A 79 -12.54 4.05 2.91
CA SER A 79 -14.01 4.00 2.87
C SER A 79 -14.61 4.88 1.76
N TRP A 80 -13.91 5.94 1.35
CA TRP A 80 -14.31 6.82 0.26
C TRP A 80 -14.08 6.23 -1.13
N ASN A 81 -13.37 5.10 -1.24
CA ASN A 81 -13.10 4.43 -2.51
C ASN A 81 -13.33 2.92 -2.41
N SER A 82 -14.59 2.52 -2.52
CA SER A 82 -15.00 1.11 -2.49
C SER A 82 -14.49 0.26 -3.67
N SER A 83 -13.86 0.91 -4.66
CA SER A 83 -13.29 0.21 -5.82
C SER A 83 -11.91 -0.38 -5.55
N ILE A 84 -11.25 -0.03 -4.46
CA ILE A 84 -9.98 -0.65 -4.06
C ILE A 84 -10.27 -2.04 -3.50
N ALA A 85 -9.56 -3.05 -4.03
CA ALA A 85 -9.69 -4.43 -3.57
C ALA A 85 -9.23 -4.58 -2.10
N ASN A 86 -9.95 -5.38 -1.32
CA ASN A 86 -9.59 -5.66 0.06
C ASN A 86 -8.42 -6.67 0.16
N LEU A 87 -7.83 -6.77 1.35
CA LEU A 87 -6.72 -7.68 1.61
C LEU A 87 -7.07 -9.14 1.24
N GLN A 88 -8.27 -9.59 1.57
CA GLN A 88 -8.70 -10.96 1.31
C GLN A 88 -8.74 -11.28 -0.20
N THR A 89 -9.00 -10.30 -1.05
CA THR A 89 -8.94 -10.46 -2.51
C THR A 89 -7.54 -10.90 -2.94
N PHE A 90 -6.50 -10.24 -2.45
CA PHE A 90 -5.10 -10.59 -2.80
C PHE A 90 -4.71 -11.97 -2.27
N ILE A 91 -5.09 -12.30 -1.04
CA ILE A 91 -4.86 -13.64 -0.46
C ILE A 91 -5.55 -14.71 -1.30
N ASN A 92 -6.83 -14.52 -1.65
CA ASN A 92 -7.61 -15.48 -2.46
C ASN A 92 -7.06 -15.63 -3.89
N LYS A 93 -6.39 -14.61 -4.41
CA LYS A 93 -5.70 -14.66 -5.72
C LYS A 93 -4.32 -15.33 -5.62
N GLY A 94 -3.86 -15.67 -4.41
CA GLY A 94 -2.63 -16.43 -4.18
C GLY A 94 -1.37 -15.59 -4.00
N HIS A 95 -1.51 -14.27 -3.75
CA HIS A 95 -0.36 -13.45 -3.38
C HIS A 95 0.10 -13.83 -1.96
N ASP A 96 1.34 -14.26 -1.83
CA ASP A 96 1.96 -14.71 -0.58
C ASP A 96 3.02 -13.73 -0.04
N THR A 97 3.13 -12.57 -0.69
CA THR A 97 4.11 -11.54 -0.37
C THR A 97 3.39 -10.20 -0.28
N ILE A 98 2.98 -9.83 0.93
CA ILE A 98 2.24 -8.59 1.19
C ILE A 98 2.98 -7.77 2.23
N TYR A 99 3.25 -6.50 1.91
CA TYR A 99 3.85 -5.52 2.80
C TYR A 99 2.78 -4.58 3.34
N ASN A 100 2.78 -4.38 4.64
CA ASN A 100 1.84 -3.49 5.29
C ASN A 100 2.36 -2.04 5.28
N ILE A 101 1.73 -1.19 4.47
CA ILE A 101 2.02 0.24 4.39
C ILE A 101 0.80 1.03 4.85
N ASN A 102 0.29 0.70 6.00
CA ASN A 102 -0.96 1.25 6.52
C ASN A 102 -0.95 2.79 6.53
N ALA A 103 -1.71 3.39 5.62
CA ALA A 103 -1.77 4.85 5.45
C ALA A 103 -2.21 5.59 6.72
N SER A 104 -2.93 4.92 7.61
CA SER A 104 -3.35 5.53 8.89
C SER A 104 -2.21 5.70 9.90
N PHE A 105 -1.05 5.05 9.68
CA PHE A 105 0.07 5.08 10.60
C PHE A 105 1.37 5.55 9.96
N PHE A 106 1.62 5.21 8.68
CA PHE A 106 2.94 5.25 8.08
C PHE A 106 3.10 6.31 6.99
N TYR A 107 2.20 7.28 6.89
CA TYR A 107 2.30 8.36 5.91
C TYR A 107 2.86 9.62 6.53
N TYR A 108 4.12 9.92 6.21
CA TYR A 108 4.75 11.22 6.40
C TYR A 108 4.64 12.02 5.11
N VAL A 109 4.18 13.27 5.20
CA VAL A 109 3.85 14.07 4.01
C VAL A 109 4.45 15.47 4.13
N LEU A 110 5.16 15.89 3.08
CA LEU A 110 5.56 17.28 2.85
C LEU A 110 4.46 17.96 2.02
N ARG A 111 3.53 18.64 2.65
CA ARG A 111 2.30 19.16 2.04
C ARG A 111 2.48 20.50 1.38
N ASN A 112 1.69 20.77 0.33
CA ASN A 112 1.64 22.09 -0.31
C ASN A 112 1.01 23.17 0.59
N SER A 113 0.14 22.78 1.53
CA SER A 113 -0.50 23.71 2.46
C SER A 113 -0.45 23.18 3.89
N LYS A 114 -0.39 24.11 4.86
CA LYS A 114 -0.38 23.75 6.28
C LYS A 114 -1.73 23.15 6.68
N PRO A 115 -1.74 22.01 7.40
CA PRO A 115 -2.96 21.41 7.94
C PRO A 115 -3.67 22.36 8.91
N THR A 116 -4.99 22.27 8.99
CA THR A 116 -5.82 23.12 9.86
C THR A 116 -5.88 22.64 11.33
N ASP A 117 -5.34 21.45 11.60
CA ASP A 117 -5.34 20.80 12.92
C ASP A 117 -4.09 21.12 13.77
N GLY A 118 -3.28 22.07 13.33
CA GLY A 118 -2.11 22.55 14.06
C GLY A 118 -0.82 21.78 13.79
N ARG A 119 -0.87 20.71 12.99
CA ARG A 119 0.36 19.99 12.55
C ARG A 119 1.21 20.90 11.64
N GLU A 120 2.51 20.61 11.58
CA GLU A 120 3.38 21.24 10.59
C GLU A 120 3.07 20.74 9.16
N GLN A 121 3.53 21.50 8.17
CA GLN A 121 3.39 21.09 6.77
C GLN A 121 4.16 19.80 6.47
N HIS A 122 5.28 19.56 7.15
CA HIS A 122 6.01 18.31 7.15
C HIS A 122 5.65 17.51 8.41
N SER A 123 4.82 16.52 8.27
CA SER A 123 4.34 15.73 9.42
C SER A 123 3.64 14.44 8.97
N PHE A 124 3.46 13.53 9.92
CA PHE A 124 2.61 12.37 9.70
C PHE A 124 1.14 12.77 9.47
N ASP A 125 0.41 11.93 8.77
CA ASP A 125 -1.03 12.11 8.56
C ASP A 125 -1.84 11.97 9.85
N ASN A 126 -1.28 11.28 10.85
CA ASN A 126 -1.88 11.18 12.17
C ASN A 126 -1.05 11.92 13.23
N LEU A 127 -1.74 12.62 14.13
CA LEU A 127 -1.14 13.17 15.34
C LEU A 127 -0.63 12.05 16.25
N ASN A 128 0.54 12.24 16.89
CA ASN A 128 1.20 11.26 17.76
C ASN A 128 1.35 9.89 17.07
N ALA A 129 1.90 9.90 15.86
CA ALA A 129 2.01 8.72 15.02
C ALA A 129 2.86 7.62 15.68
N ASP A 130 3.99 7.98 16.32
CA ASP A 130 4.85 7.09 17.11
C ASP A 130 4.08 6.27 18.13
N ARG A 131 3.34 6.95 19.02
CA ARG A 131 2.54 6.32 20.07
C ARG A 131 1.37 5.51 19.53
N LYS A 132 0.75 5.95 18.46
CA LYS A 132 -0.31 5.20 17.78
C LYS A 132 0.23 3.94 17.11
N ILE A 133 1.38 4.00 16.45
CA ILE A 133 2.04 2.82 15.90
C ILE A 133 2.29 1.82 17.01
N TYR A 134 2.90 2.27 18.10
CA TYR A 134 3.23 1.41 19.22
C TYR A 134 2.03 0.79 19.90
N ASN A 135 0.97 1.57 20.19
CA ASN A 135 -0.18 1.11 20.96
C ASN A 135 -1.27 0.44 20.12
N GLU A 136 -1.43 0.84 18.88
CA GLU A 136 -2.62 0.49 18.10
C GLU A 136 -2.33 -0.35 16.87
N TRP A 137 -1.10 -0.30 16.32
CA TRP A 137 -0.75 -1.05 15.13
C TRP A 137 -0.09 -2.39 15.46
N SER A 138 -0.30 -3.36 14.59
CA SER A 138 0.44 -4.63 14.55
C SER A 138 0.60 -5.09 13.09
N PRO A 139 1.52 -6.02 12.79
CA PRO A 139 1.77 -6.50 11.44
C PRO A 139 0.52 -6.95 10.67
N GLY A 140 -0.45 -7.55 11.35
CA GLY A 140 -1.72 -8.00 10.77
C GLY A 140 -2.79 -6.91 10.64
N LYS A 141 -2.52 -5.66 11.07
CA LYS A 141 -3.50 -4.57 11.01
C LYS A 141 -3.34 -3.75 9.74
N PHE A 142 -4.01 -4.19 8.69
CA PHE A 142 -4.06 -3.49 7.41
C PHE A 142 -5.16 -2.45 7.38
N GLN A 143 -4.89 -1.29 6.79
CA GLN A 143 -5.83 -0.18 6.72
C GLN A 143 -7.13 -0.59 6.01
N GLY A 144 -8.29 -0.30 6.65
CA GLY A 144 -9.61 -0.58 6.11
C GLY A 144 -10.03 -2.06 6.11
N ASN A 145 -9.23 -2.95 6.68
CA ASN A 145 -9.51 -4.39 6.72
C ASN A 145 -9.64 -4.89 8.16
N PRO A 146 -10.38 -6.00 8.40
CA PRO A 146 -10.28 -6.73 9.64
C PRO A 146 -8.83 -7.16 9.91
N ALA A 147 -8.40 -7.12 11.16
CA ALA A 147 -7.07 -7.59 11.52
C ALA A 147 -6.93 -9.10 11.26
N VAL A 148 -5.78 -9.48 10.75
CA VAL A 148 -5.37 -10.88 10.54
C VAL A 148 -4.31 -11.27 11.57
N ASN A 149 -3.93 -12.54 11.62
CA ASN A 149 -2.86 -13.00 12.50
C ASN A 149 -1.53 -12.33 12.11
N ASP A 150 -0.85 -11.70 13.07
CA ASP A 150 0.44 -11.02 12.87
C ASP A 150 1.54 -11.95 12.34
N GLY A 151 1.48 -13.24 12.67
CA GLY A 151 2.40 -14.27 12.19
C GLY A 151 1.98 -14.93 10.87
N SER A 152 1.05 -14.35 10.12
CA SER A 152 0.66 -14.90 8.82
C SER A 152 1.82 -14.89 7.82
N ASP A 153 2.07 -16.02 7.17
CA ASP A 153 3.21 -16.22 6.27
C ASP A 153 3.24 -15.26 5.07
N PHE A 154 2.10 -14.73 4.67
CA PHE A 154 2.02 -13.76 3.58
C PHE A 154 2.49 -12.36 3.98
N ILE A 155 2.56 -12.02 5.28
CA ILE A 155 3.07 -10.73 5.76
C ILE A 155 4.59 -10.76 5.76
N LYS A 156 5.21 -10.00 4.84
CA LYS A 156 6.68 -9.98 4.70
C LYS A 156 7.33 -8.79 5.37
N GLY A 157 6.56 -7.83 5.84
CA GLY A 157 7.07 -6.66 6.55
C GLY A 157 6.12 -5.47 6.46
N ALA A 158 6.64 -4.32 6.90
CA ALA A 158 5.95 -3.04 6.81
C ALA A 158 6.90 -1.96 6.32
N SER A 159 6.35 -0.87 5.80
CA SER A 159 7.13 0.27 5.30
C SER A 159 6.45 1.58 5.64
N LEU A 160 7.27 2.57 6.00
CA LEU A 160 6.87 3.97 6.10
C LEU A 160 7.02 4.63 4.73
N ALA A 161 6.09 5.47 4.34
CA ALA A 161 6.11 6.20 3.08
C ALA A 161 6.28 7.70 3.32
N ILE A 162 7.20 8.32 2.58
CA ILE A 162 7.42 9.77 2.59
C ILE A 162 6.89 10.34 1.28
N TRP A 163 5.87 11.18 1.37
CA TRP A 163 5.25 11.82 0.21
C TRP A 163 5.69 13.28 0.10
N CYS A 164 6.34 13.63 -1.00
CA CYS A 164 6.93 14.94 -1.22
C CYS A 164 6.10 15.77 -2.20
N ASP A 165 4.92 16.23 -1.80
CA ASP A 165 4.10 17.17 -2.59
C ASP A 165 4.81 18.51 -2.75
N ASN A 166 5.60 18.90 -1.74
CA ASN A 166 6.46 20.08 -1.75
C ASN A 166 7.89 19.70 -1.31
N PRO A 167 8.75 19.26 -2.22
CA PRO A 167 10.09 18.74 -1.88
C PRO A 167 11.06 19.80 -1.35
N ASN A 168 10.73 21.08 -1.50
CA ASN A 168 11.57 22.18 -1.01
C ASN A 168 11.13 22.71 0.37
N LEU A 169 10.21 22.01 1.05
CA LEU A 169 9.62 22.50 2.28
C LEU A 169 10.59 22.46 3.47
N CYS A 170 11.38 21.41 3.56
CA CYS A 170 12.38 21.22 4.61
C CYS A 170 13.58 20.40 4.11
N SER A 171 14.65 20.37 4.90
CA SER A 171 15.85 19.57 4.59
C SER A 171 15.66 18.08 4.90
N GLU A 172 16.54 17.26 4.38
CA GLU A 172 16.60 15.83 4.69
C GLU A 172 16.85 15.57 6.19
N ASP A 173 17.63 16.43 6.84
CA ASP A 173 17.90 16.32 8.29
C ASP A 173 16.61 16.46 9.10
N VAL A 174 15.77 17.45 8.76
CA VAL A 174 14.47 17.64 9.40
C VAL A 174 13.57 16.44 9.22
N ILE A 175 13.50 15.88 7.98
CA ILE A 175 12.72 14.67 7.72
C ILE A 175 13.23 13.50 8.56
N THR A 176 14.53 13.34 8.64
CA THR A 176 15.17 12.24 9.39
C THR A 176 14.87 12.35 10.89
N GLU A 177 14.91 13.53 11.45
CA GLU A 177 14.54 13.79 12.85
C GLU A 177 13.04 13.49 13.09
N ASP A 178 12.19 14.00 12.21
CA ASP A 178 10.72 13.86 12.33
C ASP A 178 10.21 12.42 12.28
N ILE A 179 10.89 11.54 11.54
CA ILE A 179 10.45 10.14 11.36
C ILE A 179 11.14 9.14 12.29
N ALA A 180 12.11 9.58 13.08
CA ALA A 180 12.98 8.69 13.86
C ALA A 180 12.18 7.83 14.88
N ASP A 181 11.28 8.44 15.61
CA ASP A 181 10.48 7.76 16.64
C ASP A 181 9.47 6.80 16.03
N GLU A 182 8.84 7.18 14.91
CA GLU A 182 7.93 6.30 14.18
C GLU A 182 8.64 5.12 13.55
N LEU A 183 9.84 5.31 13.02
CA LEU A 183 10.67 4.20 12.54
C LEU A 183 11.07 3.24 13.66
N ARG A 184 11.41 3.78 14.84
CA ARG A 184 11.71 2.98 16.03
C ARG A 184 10.49 2.18 16.48
N ALA A 185 9.31 2.81 16.52
CA ALA A 185 8.05 2.15 16.85
C ALA A 185 7.70 1.05 15.84
N LEU A 186 7.83 1.36 14.53
CA LEU A 186 7.61 0.40 13.45
C LEU A 186 8.56 -0.81 13.57
N ALA A 187 9.84 -0.57 13.77
CA ALA A 187 10.83 -1.63 13.92
C ALA A 187 10.52 -2.51 15.14
N SER A 188 10.24 -1.91 16.28
CA SER A 188 9.88 -2.63 17.51
C SER A 188 8.67 -3.56 17.29
N LYS A 189 7.62 -3.07 16.66
CA LYS A 189 6.40 -3.84 16.40
C LYS A 189 6.55 -4.89 15.31
N SER A 190 7.42 -4.66 14.33
CA SER A 190 7.63 -5.59 13.21
C SER A 190 8.54 -6.76 13.58
N TRP A 191 9.55 -6.53 14.44
CA TRP A 191 10.55 -7.53 14.80
C TRP A 191 10.30 -8.21 16.14
N ASN A 192 9.56 -7.56 17.04
CA ASN A 192 9.28 -8.09 18.37
C ASN A 192 7.79 -7.98 18.67
N THR A 193 7.04 -8.99 18.30
CA THR A 193 5.59 -9.08 18.56
C THR A 193 5.26 -9.38 20.04
N SER A 194 6.26 -9.73 20.86
CA SER A 194 6.08 -9.82 22.30
C SER A 194 6.04 -8.42 22.91
N SER A 195 4.99 -8.14 23.63
CA SER A 195 4.63 -6.87 24.24
C SER A 195 5.73 -6.26 25.12
N ASN A 196 6.60 -5.46 24.53
CA ASN A 196 7.33 -4.48 25.30
C ASN A 196 6.34 -3.40 25.75
N SER A 197 6.44 -2.91 26.98
CA SER A 197 5.60 -1.82 27.45
C SER A 197 5.99 -0.50 26.74
N ILE A 198 5.07 0.47 26.68
CA ILE A 198 5.39 1.80 26.14
C ILE A 198 6.53 2.47 26.89
N THR A 199 6.71 2.12 28.18
CA THR A 199 7.83 2.59 29.00
C THR A 199 9.20 2.15 28.46
N ASP A 200 9.27 0.99 27.82
CA ASP A 200 10.51 0.52 27.19
C ASP A 200 10.79 1.26 25.87
N PHE A 201 9.77 1.85 25.27
CA PHE A 201 9.89 2.67 24.07
C PHE A 201 10.39 4.10 24.40
N ASP A 202 9.95 4.69 25.52
CA ASP A 202 10.35 6.02 25.97
C ASP A 202 11.73 6.03 26.70
N SER A 203 12.36 4.88 26.93
CA SER A 203 13.68 4.71 27.54
C SER A 203 14.82 4.62 26.52
#